data_77d599c771f1b2a10a5668147c24380a
#
_entry.id   77d599c771f1b2a10a5668147c24380a
#
_cell.length_a   1.000
_cell.length_b   1.000
_cell.length_c   1.000
_cell.angle_alpha   90.00
_cell.angle_beta   90.00
_cell.angle_gamma   90.00
#
_symmetry.space_group_name_H-M   'P 1'
#
loop_
_entity.id
_entity.type
_entity.pdbx_description
1 polymer ?
#
loop_
_entity_poly.entity_id
_entity_poly.type
_entity_poly.pdbx_seq_one_letter_code
_entity_poly.pdbx_strand_id
1 'polypeptide(L)'
;MRTARGYMAAGEVGGRVVVASEDGEAEVFDPEAGRWSPAAPRGGAAVARYDAAVAGGKLYVTDGWAWPFERAPQGAVYDAAADAWSDMARGMREGWTGSCAVSGGRMYIVAEYGEWRLKRYDEPRDEWRMVAGGGVPQEVRRPHVVAGQLEEVGGGRRRIYVVCAGLDVAVGTVVSAANHGAGTEEERVEWEVVKGPEEFVGLAPCNAQVLYA
;
A
#
# COMPACT_ATOMS: atom_id res chain seq x y z
N MET A 1 -20.69 4.00 -8.75
CA MET A 1 -20.03 5.26 -9.14
C MET A 1 -20.98 6.05 -10.03
N ARG A 2 -20.95 7.35 -9.93
CA ARG A 2 -21.80 8.24 -10.76
C ARG A 2 -21.22 8.39 -12.17
N THR A 3 -19.91 8.28 -12.30
CA THR A 3 -19.17 8.36 -13.57
C THR A 3 -18.33 7.10 -13.75
N ALA A 4 -18.34 6.53 -14.96
CA ALA A 4 -17.48 5.41 -15.31
C ALA A 4 -16.01 5.91 -15.39
N ARG A 5 -15.06 5.18 -14.79
CA ARG A 5 -13.64 5.57 -14.69
C ARG A 5 -12.76 4.40 -15.11
N GLY A 6 -11.72 4.69 -15.87
CA GLY A 6 -10.78 3.68 -16.35
C GLY A 6 -9.70 3.35 -15.33
N TYR A 7 -8.92 4.35 -14.93
CA TYR A 7 -7.87 4.21 -13.92
C TYR A 7 -8.30 4.90 -12.64
N MET A 8 -8.24 4.18 -11.53
CA MET A 8 -8.66 4.71 -10.23
C MET A 8 -7.85 4.06 -9.10
N ALA A 9 -7.62 4.84 -8.06
CA ALA A 9 -7.24 4.35 -6.75
C ALA A 9 -8.50 4.23 -5.89
N ALA A 10 -8.60 3.21 -5.08
CA ALA A 10 -9.71 3.01 -4.18
C ALA A 10 -9.23 2.52 -2.82
N GLY A 11 -9.94 2.89 -1.77
CA GLY A 11 -9.67 2.42 -0.41
C GLY A 11 -10.88 2.54 0.49
N GLU A 12 -10.97 1.66 1.47
CA GLU A 12 -11.96 1.76 2.54
C GLU A 12 -11.43 2.70 3.62
N VAL A 13 -12.16 3.79 3.88
CA VAL A 13 -11.80 4.81 4.87
C VAL A 13 -13.01 5.08 5.75
N GLY A 14 -12.94 4.66 7.02
CA GLY A 14 -14.00 4.91 7.99
C GLY A 14 -15.34 4.30 7.63
N GLY A 15 -15.38 3.08 7.12
CA GLY A 15 -16.58 2.36 6.72
C GLY A 15 -17.12 2.77 5.35
N ARG A 16 -16.44 3.64 4.62
CA ARG A 16 -16.83 4.13 3.29
C ARG A 16 -15.75 3.79 2.25
N VAL A 17 -16.16 3.56 1.01
CA VAL A 17 -15.21 3.37 -0.08
C VAL A 17 -14.96 4.71 -0.77
N VAL A 18 -13.72 5.16 -0.72
CA VAL A 18 -13.26 6.37 -1.44
C VAL A 18 -12.61 5.92 -2.74
N VAL A 19 -12.98 6.56 -3.83
CA VAL A 19 -12.41 6.34 -5.16
C VAL A 19 -11.86 7.65 -5.68
N ALA A 20 -10.60 7.69 -6.07
CA ALA A 20 -9.95 8.81 -6.72
C ALA A 20 -9.50 8.41 -8.12
N SER A 21 -9.81 9.21 -9.12
CA SER A 21 -9.44 8.98 -10.51
C SER A 21 -8.29 9.85 -10.97
N GLU A 22 -7.72 9.48 -12.10
CA GLU A 22 -6.58 10.17 -12.69
C GLU A 22 -6.86 11.63 -13.10
N ASP A 23 -8.14 11.98 -13.33
CA ASP A 23 -8.59 13.33 -13.67
C ASP A 23 -8.73 14.26 -12.45
N GLY A 24 -8.45 13.77 -11.25
CA GLY A 24 -8.57 14.51 -10.00
C GLY A 24 -9.96 14.51 -9.36
N GLU A 25 -10.92 13.84 -10.00
CA GLU A 25 -12.25 13.66 -9.43
C GLU A 25 -12.25 12.56 -8.38
N ALA A 26 -13.06 12.71 -7.33
CA ALA A 26 -13.21 11.72 -6.28
C ALA A 26 -14.69 11.49 -5.93
N GLU A 27 -15.00 10.27 -5.57
CA GLU A 27 -16.34 9.86 -5.12
C GLU A 27 -16.24 8.99 -3.87
N VAL A 28 -17.24 9.08 -3.03
CA VAL A 28 -17.38 8.24 -1.83
C VAL A 28 -18.63 7.40 -1.96
N PHE A 29 -18.50 6.11 -1.75
CA PHE A 29 -19.61 5.18 -1.57
C PHE A 29 -19.90 5.00 -0.08
N ASP A 30 -21.14 5.24 0.28
CA ASP A 30 -21.66 4.97 1.61
C ASP A 30 -22.44 3.65 1.56
N PRO A 31 -21.94 2.56 2.18
CA PRO A 31 -22.61 1.26 2.12
C PRO A 31 -23.92 1.22 2.91
N GLU A 32 -24.06 2.02 3.97
CA GLU A 32 -25.30 2.09 4.74
C GLU A 32 -26.41 2.78 3.94
N ALA A 33 -26.08 3.86 3.24
CA ALA A 33 -26.99 4.57 2.38
C ALA A 33 -27.16 3.94 0.98
N GLY A 34 -26.28 2.99 0.60
CA GLY A 34 -26.25 2.33 -0.69
C GLY A 34 -26.00 3.28 -1.87
N ARG A 35 -25.34 4.42 -1.67
CA ARG A 35 -25.22 5.47 -2.67
C ARG A 35 -23.82 6.06 -2.78
N TRP A 36 -23.50 6.56 -3.98
CA TRP A 36 -22.31 7.35 -4.27
C TRP A 36 -22.60 8.85 -4.13
N SER A 37 -21.66 9.57 -3.55
CA SER A 37 -21.65 11.03 -3.48
C SER A 37 -20.32 11.58 -3.97
N PRO A 38 -20.26 12.82 -4.50
CA PRO A 38 -18.99 13.48 -4.78
C PRO A 38 -18.21 13.64 -3.48
N ALA A 39 -16.89 13.52 -3.56
CA ALA A 39 -15.94 13.99 -2.56
C ALA A 39 -15.28 15.27 -3.04
N ALA A 40 -14.56 15.97 -2.17
CA ALA A 40 -13.78 17.12 -2.58
C ALA A 40 -12.87 16.78 -3.76
N PRO A 41 -12.92 17.52 -4.88
CA PRO A 41 -12.02 17.26 -5.99
C PRO A 41 -10.60 17.67 -5.62
N ARG A 42 -9.63 16.87 -6.06
CA ARG A 42 -8.24 17.26 -5.95
C ARG A 42 -7.86 18.17 -7.09
N GLY A 43 -8.02 19.36 -7.14
CA GLY A 43 -7.53 20.22 -8.24
C GLY A 43 -6.06 19.91 -8.60
N GLY A 44 -5.73 19.76 -9.85
CA GLY A 44 -4.36 19.55 -10.35
C GLY A 44 -4.13 18.25 -11.12
N ALA A 45 -2.84 17.88 -11.31
CA ALA A 45 -2.46 16.73 -12.11
C ALA A 45 -2.88 15.38 -11.48
N ALA A 46 -3.18 14.44 -12.34
CA ALA A 46 -3.55 13.08 -12.02
C ALA A 46 -2.46 12.33 -11.23
N VAL A 47 -2.80 11.76 -10.08
CA VAL A 47 -1.84 11.05 -9.20
C VAL A 47 -2.25 9.63 -8.83
N ALA A 48 -3.39 9.15 -9.32
CA ALA A 48 -3.92 7.84 -8.95
C ALA A 48 -3.58 6.76 -9.99
N ARG A 49 -2.32 6.71 -10.45
CA ARG A 49 -1.91 5.82 -11.55
C ARG A 49 -1.05 4.65 -11.13
N TYR A 50 -0.40 4.72 -9.99
CA TYR A 50 0.58 3.73 -9.61
C TYR A 50 0.10 2.87 -8.44
N ASP A 51 -0.15 3.50 -7.30
CA ASP A 51 -0.50 2.76 -6.09
C ASP A 51 -1.32 3.62 -5.13
N ALA A 52 -2.00 2.96 -4.20
CA ALA A 52 -2.76 3.59 -3.14
C ALA A 52 -2.74 2.76 -1.87
N ALA A 53 -2.84 3.45 -0.73
CA ALA A 53 -2.94 2.80 0.57
C ALA A 53 -3.86 3.59 1.51
N VAL A 54 -4.51 2.89 2.43
CA VAL A 54 -5.31 3.51 3.50
C VAL A 54 -4.61 3.30 4.83
N ALA A 55 -4.27 4.39 5.50
CA ALA A 55 -3.70 4.36 6.84
C ALA A 55 -4.18 5.57 7.65
N GLY A 56 -4.43 5.38 8.96
CA GLY A 56 -4.81 6.47 9.85
C GLY A 56 -6.07 7.24 9.43
N GLY A 57 -7.04 6.59 8.80
CA GLY A 57 -8.27 7.24 8.32
C GLY A 57 -8.08 8.10 7.05
N LYS A 58 -7.00 7.92 6.33
CA LYS A 58 -6.65 8.68 5.12
C LYS A 58 -6.35 7.75 3.96
N LEU A 59 -6.70 8.20 2.74
CA LEU A 59 -6.31 7.55 1.49
C LEU A 59 -5.10 8.28 0.92
N TYR A 60 -4.03 7.56 0.75
CA TYR A 60 -2.79 8.00 0.10
C TYR A 60 -2.79 7.49 -1.34
N VAL A 61 -2.49 8.35 -2.30
CA VAL A 61 -2.42 8.01 -3.73
C VAL A 61 -1.15 8.56 -4.35
N THR A 62 -0.52 7.83 -5.26
CA THR A 62 0.70 8.27 -5.94
C THR A 62 0.69 7.86 -7.41
N ASP A 63 1.35 8.66 -8.27
CA ASP A 63 1.63 8.32 -9.66
C ASP A 63 2.95 7.53 -9.83
N GLY A 64 3.70 7.38 -8.73
CA GLY A 64 4.96 6.66 -8.73
C GLY A 64 6.04 7.28 -9.62
N TRP A 65 7.18 6.61 -9.71
CA TRP A 65 8.26 7.00 -10.61
C TRP A 65 7.97 6.51 -12.03
N ALA A 66 7.92 7.44 -12.99
CA ALA A 66 7.75 7.12 -14.40
C ALA A 66 9.09 7.20 -15.15
N TRP A 67 9.35 6.18 -15.99
CA TRP A 67 10.51 6.24 -16.88
C TRP A 67 10.39 7.42 -17.85
N PRO A 68 11.42 8.24 -18.13
CA PRO A 68 12.85 8.04 -17.80
C PRO A 68 13.31 8.63 -16.45
N PHE A 69 12.44 8.80 -15.47
CA PHE A 69 12.74 9.29 -14.11
C PHE A 69 13.19 10.76 -14.05
N GLU A 70 12.79 11.56 -15.03
CA GLU A 70 13.15 12.99 -15.10
C GLU A 70 12.31 13.86 -14.17
N ARG A 71 11.17 13.37 -13.76
CA ARG A 71 10.24 14.08 -12.89
C ARG A 71 10.00 13.29 -11.62
N ALA A 72 10.10 13.98 -10.49
CA ALA A 72 9.74 13.39 -9.20
C ALA A 72 8.26 12.98 -9.18
N PRO A 73 7.91 11.87 -8.51
CA PRO A 73 6.54 11.42 -8.40
C PRO A 73 5.68 12.45 -7.68
N GLN A 74 4.41 12.46 -8.01
CA GLN A 74 3.40 13.21 -7.28
C GLN A 74 2.63 12.28 -6.35
N GLY A 75 2.09 12.83 -5.30
CA GLY A 75 1.27 12.10 -4.36
C GLY A 75 0.32 13.03 -3.62
N ALA A 76 -0.83 12.49 -3.26
CA ALA A 76 -1.84 13.21 -2.51
C ALA A 76 -2.40 12.36 -1.38
N VAL A 77 -2.95 13.04 -0.38
CA VAL A 77 -3.58 12.43 0.78
C VAL A 77 -4.99 12.99 0.92
N TYR A 78 -5.97 12.13 0.87
CA TYR A 78 -7.36 12.48 1.17
C TYR A 78 -7.67 12.18 2.63
N ASP A 79 -8.10 13.19 3.35
CA ASP A 79 -8.61 13.08 4.71
C ASP A 79 -10.13 12.99 4.65
N ALA A 80 -10.68 11.82 4.94
CA ALA A 80 -12.12 11.59 4.85
C ALA A 80 -12.92 12.33 5.94
N ALA A 81 -12.32 12.66 7.07
CA ALA A 81 -12.98 13.41 8.14
C ALA A 81 -13.14 14.89 7.79
N ALA A 82 -12.15 15.44 7.07
CA ALA A 82 -12.16 16.84 6.62
C ALA A 82 -12.76 17.01 5.22
N ASP A 83 -13.02 15.93 4.47
CA ASP A 83 -13.33 15.94 3.04
C ASP A 83 -12.37 16.87 2.26
N ALA A 84 -11.09 16.64 2.45
CA ALA A 84 -10.06 17.53 1.89
C ALA A 84 -8.83 16.76 1.42
N TRP A 85 -8.18 17.30 0.38
CA TRP A 85 -6.91 16.82 -0.15
C TRP A 85 -5.74 17.69 0.32
N SER A 86 -4.62 17.05 0.57
CA SER A 86 -3.31 17.69 0.80
C SER A 86 -2.24 17.00 -0.02
N ASP A 87 -1.11 17.68 -0.22
CA ASP A 87 0.05 17.07 -0.86
C ASP A 87 0.68 16.03 0.08
N MET A 88 1.13 14.93 -0.52
CA MET A 88 1.90 13.91 0.18
C MET A 88 3.27 14.45 0.56
N ALA A 89 3.77 14.11 1.75
CA ALA A 89 5.10 14.46 2.19
C ALA A 89 6.17 13.99 1.20
N ARG A 90 7.25 14.76 1.08
CA ARG A 90 8.26 14.55 0.04
C ARG A 90 8.96 13.20 0.16
N GLY A 91 9.42 12.84 1.36
CA GLY A 91 10.11 11.58 1.58
C GLY A 91 9.20 10.38 1.36
N MET A 92 7.92 10.49 1.74
CA MET A 92 6.91 9.48 1.46
C MET A 92 6.79 9.24 -0.04
N ARG A 93 6.48 10.28 -0.85
CA ARG A 93 6.21 10.12 -2.28
C ARG A 93 7.44 9.71 -3.09
N GLU A 94 8.62 10.29 -2.80
CA GLU A 94 9.86 9.98 -3.51
C GLU A 94 10.42 8.61 -3.15
N GLY A 95 10.19 8.16 -1.93
CA GLY A 95 10.62 6.83 -1.48
C GLY A 95 9.62 5.70 -1.72
N TRP A 96 8.40 6.00 -2.20
CA TRP A 96 7.38 4.99 -2.54
C TRP A 96 7.73 4.31 -3.87
N THR A 97 8.56 3.31 -3.79
CA THR A 97 9.19 2.63 -4.94
C THR A 97 8.75 1.20 -5.12
N GLY A 98 7.54 0.86 -4.73
CA GLY A 98 6.99 -0.48 -4.85
C GLY A 98 5.56 -0.54 -4.32
N SER A 99 4.91 -1.68 -4.49
CA SER A 99 3.54 -1.90 -4.02
C SER A 99 3.46 -1.77 -2.51
N CYS A 100 2.45 -1.04 -2.03
CA CYS A 100 2.23 -0.76 -0.62
C CYS A 100 1.23 -1.71 0.02
N ALA A 101 1.49 -2.06 1.27
CA ALA A 101 0.56 -2.74 2.16
C ALA A 101 0.50 -2.01 3.49
N VAL A 102 -0.66 -2.05 4.15
CA VAL A 102 -0.83 -1.55 5.50
C VAL A 102 -1.07 -2.72 6.44
N SER A 103 -0.30 -2.78 7.53
CA SER A 103 -0.45 -3.81 8.55
C SER A 103 -0.21 -3.23 9.94
N GLY A 104 -1.13 -3.46 10.87
CA GLY A 104 -1.08 -2.89 12.21
C GLY A 104 -0.99 -1.35 12.19
N GLY A 105 -1.67 -0.68 11.27
CA GLY A 105 -1.64 0.78 11.10
C GLY A 105 -0.35 1.35 10.51
N ARG A 106 0.61 0.51 10.10
CA ARG A 106 1.89 0.92 9.53
C ARG A 106 1.94 0.62 8.04
N MET A 107 2.53 1.53 7.27
CA MET A 107 2.72 1.38 5.82
C MET A 107 4.04 0.69 5.52
N TYR A 108 3.97 -0.30 4.64
CA TYR A 108 5.12 -1.07 4.15
C TYR A 108 5.11 -1.10 2.64
N ILE A 109 6.28 -1.05 2.01
CA ILE A 109 6.44 -1.30 0.57
C ILE A 109 7.44 -2.43 0.35
N VAL A 110 7.19 -3.21 -0.70
CA VAL A 110 8.20 -4.09 -1.28
C VAL A 110 8.92 -3.29 -2.35
N ALA A 111 10.14 -2.82 -2.04
CA ALA A 111 10.88 -1.96 -2.96
C ALA A 111 11.17 -2.66 -4.28
N GLU A 112 10.81 -2.05 -5.40
CA GLU A 112 10.97 -2.61 -6.75
C GLU A 112 12.40 -2.51 -7.28
N TYR A 113 13.19 -1.61 -6.71
CA TYR A 113 14.57 -1.38 -7.09
C TYR A 113 15.53 -1.95 -6.05
N GLY A 114 16.56 -2.65 -6.50
CA GLY A 114 17.54 -3.29 -5.66
C GLY A 114 17.18 -4.72 -5.26
N GLU A 115 17.36 -5.08 -3.99
CA GLU A 115 17.25 -6.47 -3.50
C GLU A 115 15.82 -6.89 -3.11
N TRP A 116 14.79 -6.21 -3.58
CA TRP A 116 13.39 -6.51 -3.23
C TRP A 116 13.17 -6.66 -1.73
N ARG A 117 13.54 -5.62 -0.99
CA ARG A 117 13.41 -5.59 0.46
C ARG A 117 12.14 -4.90 0.90
N LEU A 118 11.65 -5.33 2.06
CA LEU A 118 10.58 -4.65 2.77
C LEU A 118 11.12 -3.36 3.39
N LYS A 119 10.42 -2.25 3.15
CA LYS A 119 10.64 -0.97 3.82
C LYS A 119 9.38 -0.57 4.57
N ARG A 120 9.54 0.11 5.71
CA ARG A 120 8.48 0.74 6.48
C ARG A 120 8.60 2.25 6.40
N TYR A 121 7.48 2.94 6.31
CA TYR A 121 7.46 4.39 6.41
C TYR A 121 7.64 4.85 7.86
N ASP A 122 8.57 5.76 8.09
CA ASP A 122 8.84 6.45 9.36
C ASP A 122 8.29 7.87 9.24
N GLU A 123 7.05 8.07 9.68
CA GLU A 123 6.33 9.35 9.54
C GLU A 123 7.06 10.53 10.21
N PRO A 124 7.61 10.42 11.46
CA PRO A 124 8.34 11.50 12.08
C PRO A 124 9.58 11.98 11.33
N ARG A 125 10.19 11.12 10.51
CA ARG A 125 11.38 11.44 9.72
C ARG A 125 11.08 11.67 8.25
N ASP A 126 9.86 11.41 7.82
CA ASP A 126 9.44 11.44 6.42
C ASP A 126 10.37 10.59 5.52
N GLU A 127 10.62 9.35 5.92
CA GLU A 127 11.51 8.44 5.18
C GLU A 127 11.04 6.99 5.19
N TRP A 128 11.36 6.25 4.12
CA TRP A 128 11.18 4.81 4.05
C TRP A 128 12.41 4.09 4.55
N ARG A 129 12.29 3.42 5.68
CA ARG A 129 13.38 2.69 6.35
C ARG A 129 13.32 1.21 6.04
N MET A 130 14.50 0.64 5.84
CA MET A 130 14.64 -0.80 5.61
C MET A 130 14.21 -1.58 6.85
N VAL A 131 13.36 -2.59 6.66
CA VAL A 131 13.07 -3.59 7.69
C VAL A 131 14.20 -4.60 7.69
N ALA A 132 14.74 -4.92 8.89
CA ALA A 132 15.82 -5.90 9.00
C ALA A 132 15.35 -7.30 8.55
N GLY A 133 16.26 -8.18 8.21
CA GLY A 133 15.97 -9.53 7.71
C GLY A 133 16.30 -9.70 6.24
N GLY A 134 15.86 -10.81 5.64
CA GLY A 134 16.09 -11.12 4.24
C GLY A 134 15.21 -10.31 3.28
N GLY A 135 15.62 -10.24 2.01
CA GLY A 135 14.74 -9.78 0.93
C GLY A 135 13.58 -10.74 0.70
N VAL A 136 12.61 -10.32 -0.10
CA VAL A 136 11.52 -11.20 -0.56
C VAL A 136 12.14 -12.41 -1.28
N PRO A 137 11.68 -13.64 -1.00
CA PRO A 137 12.22 -14.85 -1.64
C PRO A 137 12.22 -14.77 -3.17
N GLN A 138 13.28 -15.29 -3.81
CA GLN A 138 13.45 -15.21 -5.27
C GLN A 138 12.42 -16.00 -6.07
N GLU A 139 11.73 -16.93 -5.42
CA GLU A 139 10.62 -17.69 -5.98
C GLU A 139 9.43 -16.80 -6.30
N VAL A 140 9.28 -15.70 -5.56
CA VAL A 140 8.21 -14.73 -5.76
C VAL A 140 8.59 -13.78 -6.88
N ARG A 141 7.95 -13.94 -8.04
CA ARG A 141 8.30 -13.25 -9.28
C ARG A 141 7.29 -12.18 -9.65
N ARG A 142 7.71 -11.22 -10.48
CA ARG A 142 6.80 -10.23 -11.07
C ARG A 142 5.92 -10.84 -12.16
N PRO A 143 4.71 -10.30 -12.39
CA PRO A 143 4.09 -9.24 -11.60
C PRO A 143 3.69 -9.72 -10.21
N HIS A 144 3.68 -8.82 -9.23
CA HIS A 144 3.20 -9.11 -7.89
C HIS A 144 2.32 -7.99 -7.35
N VAL A 145 1.47 -8.33 -6.40
CA VAL A 145 0.68 -7.40 -5.61
C VAL A 145 0.95 -7.66 -4.13
N VAL A 146 0.76 -6.65 -3.30
CA VAL A 146 1.06 -6.72 -1.88
C VAL A 146 -0.20 -6.43 -1.06
N ALA A 147 -0.44 -7.21 -0.03
CA ALA A 147 -1.53 -6.99 0.91
C ALA A 147 -1.00 -7.09 2.35
N GLY A 148 -1.57 -6.31 3.25
CA GLY A 148 -1.24 -6.33 4.67
C GLY A 148 -2.41 -6.80 5.50
N GLN A 149 -2.15 -7.53 6.57
CA GLN A 149 -3.13 -7.84 7.58
C GLN A 149 -3.35 -6.60 8.46
N LEU A 150 -4.59 -6.07 8.50
CA LEU A 150 -4.90 -4.82 9.21
C LEU A 150 -4.65 -4.93 10.71
N GLU A 151 -5.01 -6.06 11.30
CA GLU A 151 -4.82 -6.32 12.73
C GLU A 151 -3.47 -6.98 13.01
N GLU A 152 -2.90 -6.69 14.17
CA GLU A 152 -1.72 -7.38 14.66
C GLU A 152 -2.10 -8.80 15.11
N VAL A 153 -1.31 -9.78 14.69
CA VAL A 153 -1.40 -11.14 15.25
C VAL A 153 -0.72 -11.14 16.62
N GLY A 154 -1.23 -11.87 17.55
CA GLY A 154 -0.78 -11.90 18.96
C GLY A 154 0.75 -11.77 19.14
N GLY A 155 1.18 -10.89 20.05
CA GLY A 155 2.59 -10.57 20.31
C GLY A 155 3.18 -9.46 19.42
N GLY A 156 2.36 -8.56 18.85
CA GLY A 156 2.84 -7.44 18.03
C GLY A 156 3.37 -7.86 16.66
N ARG A 157 2.95 -9.03 16.18
CA ARG A 157 3.34 -9.53 14.85
C ARG A 157 2.45 -8.96 13.78
N ARG A 158 3.03 -8.58 12.65
CA ARG A 158 2.32 -8.09 11.45
C ARG A 158 2.61 -8.99 10.28
N ARG A 159 1.64 -9.22 9.43
CA ARG A 159 1.81 -10.04 8.23
C ARG A 159 1.66 -9.23 6.97
N ILE A 160 2.60 -9.45 6.06
CA ILE A 160 2.63 -8.88 4.71
C ILE A 160 2.61 -10.05 3.73
N TYR A 161 1.69 -10.01 2.78
CA TYR A 161 1.52 -11.04 1.76
C TYR A 161 1.97 -10.46 0.42
N VAL A 162 2.91 -11.13 -0.23
CA VAL A 162 3.34 -10.79 -1.59
C VAL A 162 2.86 -11.90 -2.50
N VAL A 163 1.84 -11.62 -3.31
CA VAL A 163 1.21 -12.57 -4.24
C VAL A 163 1.78 -12.34 -5.62
N CYS A 164 2.34 -13.35 -6.24
CA CYS A 164 2.99 -13.23 -7.55
C CYS A 164 2.30 -14.07 -8.64
N ALA A 165 2.89 -14.04 -9.84
CA ALA A 165 2.45 -14.88 -10.94
C ALA A 165 2.42 -16.36 -10.52
N GLY A 166 1.36 -17.08 -10.96
CA GLY A 166 1.08 -18.44 -10.51
C GLY A 166 0.41 -18.53 -9.14
N LEU A 167 0.09 -17.39 -8.53
CA LEU A 167 -0.48 -17.26 -7.18
C LEU A 167 0.39 -17.87 -6.07
N ASP A 168 1.71 -17.96 -6.31
CA ASP A 168 2.66 -18.18 -5.22
C ASP A 168 2.61 -16.99 -4.25
N VAL A 169 2.68 -17.25 -2.95
CA VAL A 169 2.59 -16.23 -1.91
C VAL A 169 3.82 -16.28 -1.01
N ALA A 170 4.56 -15.18 -0.91
CA ALA A 170 5.48 -15.01 0.19
C ALA A 170 4.77 -14.32 1.35
N VAL A 171 4.81 -14.94 2.52
CA VAL A 171 4.26 -14.41 3.76
C VAL A 171 5.40 -13.87 4.61
N GLY A 172 5.47 -12.56 4.74
CA GLY A 172 6.42 -11.87 5.61
C GLY A 172 5.83 -11.65 6.99
N THR A 173 6.41 -12.26 8.00
CA THR A 173 6.06 -11.99 9.40
C THR A 173 7.02 -10.94 9.96
N VAL A 174 6.50 -9.75 10.21
CA VAL A 174 7.25 -8.64 10.80
C VAL A 174 7.08 -8.69 12.31
N VAL A 175 8.19 -8.73 13.03
CA VAL A 175 8.24 -8.66 14.49
C VAL A 175 9.01 -7.41 14.93
N SER A 176 8.49 -6.74 15.95
CA SER A 176 9.18 -5.61 16.58
C SER A 176 10.02 -6.13 17.74
N ALA A 177 11.30 -5.78 17.76
CA ALA A 177 12.17 -5.97 18.91
C ALA A 177 12.26 -4.68 19.69
N ALA A 178 11.90 -4.72 20.98
CA ALA A 178 12.11 -3.60 21.87
C ALA A 178 13.61 -3.46 22.13
N ASN A 179 14.24 -2.43 21.56
CA ASN A 179 15.62 -2.10 21.86
C ASN A 179 15.66 -1.27 23.14
N HIS A 180 16.08 -1.87 24.24
CA HIS A 180 16.14 -1.26 25.58
C HIS A 180 17.12 -0.07 25.72
N GLY A 181 17.69 0.47 24.64
CA GLY A 181 18.73 1.50 24.75
C GLY A 181 18.62 2.71 23.82
N ALA A 182 17.83 2.70 22.76
CA ALA A 182 17.88 3.77 21.75
C ALA A 182 16.54 4.40 21.35
N GLY A 183 15.42 4.03 21.98
CA GLY A 183 14.11 4.60 21.66
C GLY A 183 13.60 4.34 20.23
N THR A 184 14.29 3.51 19.46
CA THR A 184 13.91 3.11 18.10
C THR A 184 13.49 1.66 18.09
N GLU A 185 12.25 1.43 17.74
CA GLU A 185 11.70 0.10 17.52
C GLU A 185 12.35 -0.50 16.25
N GLU A 186 13.16 -1.53 16.41
CA GLU A 186 13.79 -2.23 15.29
C GLU A 186 12.86 -3.36 14.83
N GLU A 187 12.45 -3.33 13.58
CA GLU A 187 11.61 -4.36 12.98
C GLU A 187 12.45 -5.34 12.17
N ARG A 188 12.06 -6.63 12.24
CA ARG A 188 12.66 -7.70 11.46
C ARG A 188 11.56 -8.50 10.78
N VAL A 189 11.78 -8.86 9.50
CA VAL A 189 10.88 -9.72 8.73
C VAL A 189 11.50 -11.11 8.54
N GLU A 190 10.66 -12.13 8.69
CA GLU A 190 10.94 -13.51 8.33
C GLU A 190 9.95 -13.94 7.25
N TRP A 191 10.45 -14.61 6.20
CA TRP A 191 9.66 -14.99 5.04
C TRP A 191 9.43 -16.49 4.99
N GLU A 192 8.21 -16.89 4.61
CA GLU A 192 7.86 -18.23 4.17
C GLU A 192 7.17 -18.16 2.80
N VAL A 193 7.28 -19.23 1.99
CA VAL A 193 6.65 -19.27 0.66
C VAL A 193 5.60 -20.36 0.66
N VAL A 194 4.39 -19.99 0.25
CA VAL A 194 3.27 -20.88 -0.01
C VAL A 194 3.09 -20.98 -1.51
N LYS A 195 3.16 -22.19 -2.05
CA LYS A 195 2.97 -22.42 -3.48
C LYS A 195 1.50 -22.33 -3.85
N GLY A 196 1.26 -21.63 -4.96
CA GLY A 196 -0.06 -21.59 -5.59
C GLY A 196 -0.42 -22.94 -6.22
N PRO A 197 -1.71 -23.17 -6.49
CA PRO A 197 -2.17 -24.37 -7.20
C PRO A 197 -1.60 -24.44 -8.62
N GLU A 198 -1.25 -25.64 -9.09
CA GLU A 198 -0.63 -25.85 -10.41
C GLU A 198 -1.49 -25.32 -11.58
N GLU A 199 -2.81 -25.36 -11.42
CA GLU A 199 -3.76 -24.83 -12.41
C GLU A 199 -3.66 -23.32 -12.62
N PHE A 200 -3.04 -22.58 -11.70
CA PHE A 200 -2.93 -21.11 -11.74
C PHE A 200 -1.56 -20.60 -12.21
N VAL A 201 -0.66 -21.49 -12.62
CA VAL A 201 0.72 -21.13 -13.06
C VAL A 201 0.74 -20.02 -14.12
N GLY A 202 -0.27 -19.96 -14.99
CA GLY A 202 -0.38 -18.92 -16.04
C GLY A 202 -1.08 -17.65 -15.63
N LEU A 203 -1.56 -17.53 -14.38
CA LEU A 203 -2.28 -16.35 -13.90
C LEU A 203 -1.34 -15.32 -13.29
N ALA A 204 -1.66 -14.04 -13.51
CA ALA A 204 -1.00 -12.92 -12.88
C ALA A 204 -1.98 -12.22 -11.94
N PRO A 205 -1.60 -11.91 -10.70
CA PRO A 205 -2.46 -11.17 -9.78
C PRO A 205 -2.58 -9.72 -10.25
N CYS A 206 -3.76 -9.14 -10.12
CA CYS A 206 -3.98 -7.71 -10.36
C CYS A 206 -4.29 -6.94 -9.08
N ASN A 207 -4.72 -7.63 -8.02
CA ASN A 207 -4.96 -7.07 -6.69
C ASN A 207 -4.96 -8.21 -5.66
N ALA A 208 -4.69 -7.88 -4.40
CA ALA A 208 -4.80 -8.79 -3.27
C ALA A 208 -5.36 -8.06 -2.04
N GLN A 209 -6.21 -8.76 -1.28
CA GLN A 209 -6.74 -8.27 -0.02
C GLN A 209 -6.79 -9.40 0.99
N VAL A 210 -6.61 -9.08 2.26
CA VAL A 210 -6.79 -10.02 3.37
C VAL A 210 -8.23 -9.93 3.85
N LEU A 211 -8.91 -11.07 3.82
CA LEU A 211 -10.27 -11.20 4.36
C LEU A 211 -10.20 -11.91 5.70
N TYR A 212 -11.01 -11.45 6.64
CA TYR A 212 -11.19 -12.07 7.95
C TYR A 212 -12.52 -12.84 7.93
N ALA A 213 -12.48 -14.10 8.34
CA ALA A 213 -13.64 -14.97 8.44
C ALA A 213 -13.96 -15.25 9.90
#